data_a20bc4af5c7e6f6e0191ccfcc06f2ebc
#
_entry.id   a20bc4af5c7e6f6e0191ccfcc06f2ebc
#
_cell.length_a   1.000
_cell.length_b   1.000
_cell.length_c   1.000
_cell.angle_alpha   90.00
_cell.angle_beta   90.00
_cell.angle_gamma   90.00
#
_symmetry.space_group_name_H-M   'P 1'
#
loop_
_entity.id
_entity.type
_entity.pdbx_description
1 polymer ?
#
loop_
_entity_poly.entity_id
_entity_poly.type
_entity_poly.pdbx_seq_one_letter_code
_entity_poly.pdbx_strand_id
1 'polypeptide(L)'
;MADRGRRHGAPPLPVSSALAPLLPEGLRRGSTVNVAGSVSLLLALLGTASAEGAWCALVGFPLVSAEAADEYGIELSRLAVVPAPGPGWATAIGALLDAVDVVATRPPAHVVPGDVRRLTARARSHDSVLVPFGADWPGAEVRLQVREGQWEGIDVGEDEDGDGRLRRRRVVVTAEGRGRAAQPRTARLWLPAAGGGIDSIDEGTVIALRAG
;
A
#
# COMPACT_ATOMS: atom_id res chain seq x y z
N MET A 1 -17.03 -2.23 -20.35
CA MET A 1 -16.17 -1.12 -19.89
C MET A 1 -17.11 -0.06 -19.34
N ALA A 2 -17.33 -0.04 -18.02
CA ALA A 2 -18.30 0.87 -17.41
C ALA A 2 -17.73 2.29 -17.44
N ASP A 3 -18.55 3.22 -17.91
CA ASP A 3 -18.31 4.66 -17.90
C ASP A 3 -18.10 5.12 -16.45
N ARG A 4 -16.83 5.39 -16.08
CA ARG A 4 -16.47 6.01 -14.81
C ARG A 4 -16.57 7.53 -14.98
N GLY A 5 -17.80 8.03 -15.00
CA GLY A 5 -18.05 9.46 -14.85
C GLY A 5 -17.21 10.03 -13.71
N ARG A 6 -16.64 11.21 -13.90
CA ARG A 6 -15.79 11.93 -12.94
C ARG A 6 -16.36 11.81 -11.53
N ARG A 7 -15.67 11.10 -10.64
CA ARG A 7 -16.07 10.87 -9.23
C ARG A 7 -15.63 12.04 -8.34
N HIS A 8 -15.70 13.26 -8.85
CA HIS A 8 -15.36 14.45 -8.08
C HIS A 8 -16.20 14.49 -6.81
N GLY A 9 -15.58 14.40 -5.63
CA GLY A 9 -16.28 14.35 -4.35
C GLY A 9 -16.62 12.95 -3.84
N ALA A 10 -16.16 11.87 -4.50
CA ALA A 10 -16.32 10.51 -3.95
C ALA A 10 -15.54 10.35 -2.62
N PRO A 11 -16.07 9.55 -1.67
CA PRO A 11 -15.40 9.34 -0.39
C PRO A 11 -14.01 8.72 -0.58
N PRO A 12 -13.11 8.90 0.41
CA PRO A 12 -11.84 8.19 0.43
C PRO A 12 -12.03 6.67 0.32
N LEU A 13 -11.04 5.98 -0.22
CA LEU A 13 -11.04 4.52 -0.21
C LEU A 13 -10.73 4.01 1.20
N PRO A 14 -11.42 2.96 1.64
CA PRO A 14 -11.23 2.42 2.98
C PRO A 14 -9.87 1.74 3.13
N VAL A 15 -9.39 1.69 4.36
CA VAL A 15 -8.23 0.90 4.78
C VAL A 15 -8.66 -0.03 5.92
N SER A 16 -7.86 -1.07 6.20
CA SER A 16 -8.14 -1.95 7.33
C SER A 16 -8.16 -1.19 8.66
N SER A 17 -8.90 -1.70 9.66
CA SER A 17 -8.94 -1.13 11.01
C SER A 17 -7.54 -1.01 11.62
N ALA A 18 -6.64 -1.94 11.31
CA ALA A 18 -5.25 -1.91 11.75
C ALA A 18 -4.45 -0.71 11.19
N LEU A 19 -4.78 -0.23 9.97
CA LEU A 19 -4.15 0.94 9.35
C LEU A 19 -4.88 2.25 9.64
N ALA A 20 -6.10 2.22 10.14
CA ALA A 20 -6.87 3.43 10.43
C ALA A 20 -6.16 4.42 11.38
N PRO A 21 -5.40 4.01 12.41
CA PRO A 21 -4.62 4.93 13.23
C PRO A 21 -3.54 5.70 12.45
N LEU A 22 -2.98 5.08 11.38
CA LEU A 22 -1.98 5.71 10.51
C LEU A 22 -2.64 6.57 9.43
N LEU A 23 -3.79 6.15 8.93
CA LEU A 23 -4.56 6.78 7.85
C LEU A 23 -6.04 6.98 8.27
N PRO A 24 -6.34 7.87 9.20
CA PRO A 24 -7.69 8.01 9.77
C PRO A 24 -8.73 8.48 8.73
N GLU A 25 -8.30 9.10 7.66
CA GLU A 25 -9.18 9.51 6.54
C GLU A 25 -9.20 8.45 5.41
N GLY A 26 -8.57 7.26 5.61
CA GLY A 26 -8.40 6.28 4.55
C GLY A 26 -7.44 6.75 3.45
N LEU A 27 -7.57 6.17 2.25
CA LEU A 27 -6.83 6.59 1.06
C LEU A 27 -7.62 7.68 0.33
N ARG A 28 -7.22 8.93 0.50
CA ARG A 28 -7.87 10.06 -0.15
C ARG A 28 -7.72 9.96 -1.67
N ARG A 29 -8.81 10.05 -2.40
CA ARG A 29 -8.78 10.04 -3.87
C ARG A 29 -7.96 11.21 -4.42
N GLY A 30 -7.22 10.97 -5.46
CA GLY A 30 -6.30 11.94 -6.04
C GLY A 30 -5.00 12.15 -5.25
N SER A 31 -4.78 11.40 -4.17
CA SER A 31 -3.58 11.51 -3.34
C SER A 31 -2.44 10.61 -3.82
N THR A 32 -1.26 10.87 -3.29
CA THR A 32 -0.09 10.00 -3.44
C THR A 32 0.38 9.55 -2.06
N VAL A 33 0.43 8.23 -1.85
CA VAL A 33 0.86 7.60 -0.60
C VAL A 33 2.11 6.76 -0.88
N ASN A 34 3.27 7.19 -0.38
CA ASN A 34 4.51 6.44 -0.56
C ASN A 34 4.60 5.31 0.48
N VAL A 35 4.94 4.10 0.05
CA VAL A 35 5.14 2.94 0.93
C VAL A 35 6.59 2.48 0.85
N ALA A 36 7.24 2.25 1.98
CA ALA A 36 8.61 1.79 2.06
C ALA A 36 8.80 0.63 3.05
N GLY A 37 9.77 -0.23 2.74
CA GLY A 37 10.26 -1.28 3.64
C GLY A 37 9.51 -2.61 3.58
N SER A 38 8.27 -2.69 3.05
CA SER A 38 7.53 -3.96 3.04
C SER A 38 6.48 -4.02 1.93
N VAL A 39 6.58 -5.04 1.08
CA VAL A 39 5.53 -5.36 0.08
C VAL A 39 4.25 -5.81 0.79
N SER A 40 4.36 -6.52 1.91
CA SER A 40 3.20 -6.89 2.73
C SER A 40 2.39 -5.66 3.19
N LEU A 41 3.08 -4.57 3.58
CA LEU A 41 2.41 -3.30 3.91
C LEU A 41 1.70 -2.70 2.70
N LEU A 42 2.31 -2.78 1.53
CA LEU A 42 1.69 -2.34 0.28
C LEU A 42 0.41 -3.14 0.00
N LEU A 43 0.46 -4.48 0.06
CA LEU A 43 -0.70 -5.33 -0.19
C LEU A 43 -1.81 -5.07 0.84
N ALA A 44 -1.46 -4.98 2.13
CA ALA A 44 -2.40 -4.64 3.20
C ALA A 44 -3.10 -3.29 3.00
N LEU A 45 -2.39 -2.31 2.42
CA LEU A 45 -2.95 -1.00 2.10
C LEU A 45 -4.03 -1.07 1.00
N LEU A 46 -3.90 -2.00 0.06
CA LEU A 46 -4.84 -2.17 -1.06
C LEU A 46 -6.03 -3.07 -0.71
N GLY A 47 -5.85 -4.01 0.23
CA GLY A 47 -6.78 -5.11 0.47
C GLY A 47 -8.22 -4.66 0.73
N THR A 48 -8.45 -3.83 1.75
CA THR A 48 -9.81 -3.38 2.11
C THR A 48 -10.49 -2.61 0.98
N ALA A 49 -9.75 -1.69 0.33
CA ALA A 49 -10.30 -0.95 -0.80
C ALA A 49 -10.69 -1.87 -1.96
N SER A 50 -9.88 -2.90 -2.25
CA SER A 50 -10.14 -3.88 -3.29
C SER A 50 -11.36 -4.75 -2.95
N ALA A 51 -11.44 -5.27 -1.73
CA ALA A 51 -12.58 -6.05 -1.23
C ALA A 51 -13.89 -5.25 -1.31
N GLU A 52 -13.86 -3.94 -1.09
CA GLU A 52 -15.01 -3.04 -1.23
C GLU A 52 -15.26 -2.58 -2.67
N GLY A 53 -14.56 -3.17 -3.65
CA GLY A 53 -14.86 -3.00 -5.06
C GLY A 53 -13.97 -2.05 -5.83
N ALA A 54 -12.91 -1.50 -5.21
CA ALA A 54 -11.94 -0.70 -5.95
C ALA A 54 -11.11 -1.57 -6.91
N TRP A 55 -10.83 -1.02 -8.08
CA TRP A 55 -9.86 -1.62 -9.00
C TRP A 55 -8.45 -1.21 -8.63
N CYS A 56 -7.56 -2.19 -8.54
CA CYS A 56 -6.17 -1.99 -8.20
C CYS A 56 -5.23 -2.40 -9.33
N ALA A 57 -4.06 -1.78 -9.39
CA ALA A 57 -2.99 -2.21 -10.29
C ALA A 57 -1.66 -2.32 -9.55
N LEU A 58 -0.89 -3.39 -9.84
CA LEU A 58 0.48 -3.60 -9.38
C LEU A 58 1.43 -3.53 -10.57
N VAL A 59 2.37 -2.58 -10.55
CA VAL A 59 3.32 -2.34 -11.64
C VAL A 59 4.75 -2.42 -11.15
N GLY A 60 5.54 -3.33 -11.71
CA GLY A 60 6.93 -3.53 -11.33
C GLY A 60 7.12 -4.45 -10.11
N PHE A 61 6.18 -5.38 -9.88
CA PHE A 61 6.24 -6.37 -8.79
C PHE A 61 6.24 -7.80 -9.33
N PRO A 62 7.34 -8.25 -9.96
CA PRO A 62 7.39 -9.56 -10.61
C PRO A 62 7.28 -10.75 -9.65
N LEU A 63 7.55 -10.56 -8.37
CA LEU A 63 7.56 -11.62 -7.35
C LEU A 63 6.28 -11.66 -6.50
N VAL A 64 5.31 -10.79 -6.75
CA VAL A 64 4.03 -10.85 -6.04
C VAL A 64 3.14 -11.89 -6.71
N SER A 65 2.82 -12.96 -5.97
CA SER A 65 1.89 -13.99 -6.43
C SER A 65 0.43 -13.59 -6.21
N ALA A 66 -0.48 -14.26 -6.91
CA ALA A 66 -1.92 -14.10 -6.70
C ALA A 66 -2.33 -14.51 -5.28
N GLU A 67 -1.74 -15.59 -4.75
CA GLU A 67 -1.96 -16.05 -3.38
C GLU A 67 -1.60 -14.99 -2.35
N ALA A 68 -0.41 -14.37 -2.50
CA ALA A 68 0.00 -13.29 -1.61
C ALA A 68 -0.94 -12.07 -1.69
N ALA A 69 -1.51 -11.78 -2.85
CA ALA A 69 -2.49 -10.70 -2.98
C ALA A 69 -3.82 -11.07 -2.30
N ASP A 70 -4.29 -12.30 -2.49
CA ASP A 70 -5.52 -12.83 -1.90
C ASP A 70 -5.45 -12.88 -0.36
N GLU A 71 -4.32 -13.30 0.23
CA GLU A 71 -4.07 -13.29 1.67
C GLU A 71 -4.29 -11.92 2.33
N TYR A 72 -4.08 -10.83 1.57
CA TYR A 72 -4.32 -9.46 2.03
C TYR A 72 -5.71 -8.93 1.65
N GLY A 73 -6.61 -9.78 1.14
CA GLY A 73 -7.98 -9.43 0.77
C GLY A 73 -8.08 -8.65 -0.54
N ILE A 74 -7.08 -8.76 -1.42
CA ILE A 74 -7.16 -8.13 -2.75
C ILE A 74 -8.00 -9.04 -3.66
N GLU A 75 -9.12 -8.51 -4.16
CA GLU A 75 -9.99 -9.18 -5.11
C GLU A 75 -9.27 -9.35 -6.46
N LEU A 76 -8.87 -10.58 -6.79
CA LEU A 76 -8.06 -10.88 -7.97
C LEU A 76 -8.75 -10.54 -9.30
N SER A 77 -10.07 -10.61 -9.35
CA SER A 77 -10.85 -10.21 -10.53
C SER A 77 -10.81 -8.70 -10.81
N ARG A 78 -10.32 -7.92 -9.86
CA ARG A 78 -10.15 -6.45 -9.92
C ARG A 78 -8.71 -6.00 -9.81
N LEU A 79 -7.77 -6.92 -9.98
CA LEU A 79 -6.34 -6.65 -9.92
C LEU A 79 -5.70 -6.73 -11.31
N ALA A 80 -5.18 -5.62 -11.79
CA ALA A 80 -4.32 -5.58 -12.97
C ALA A 80 -2.86 -5.71 -12.56
N VAL A 81 -2.09 -6.60 -13.21
CA VAL A 81 -0.67 -6.81 -12.90
C VAL A 81 0.17 -6.56 -14.13
N VAL A 82 1.18 -5.70 -13.98
CA VAL A 82 2.21 -5.43 -15.01
C VAL A 82 3.58 -5.70 -14.38
N PRO A 83 4.07 -6.94 -14.42
CA PRO A 83 5.25 -7.35 -13.66
C PRO A 83 6.53 -6.60 -14.06
N ALA A 84 6.72 -6.38 -15.37
CA ALA A 84 7.93 -5.79 -15.94
C ALA A 84 7.57 -4.72 -16.99
N PRO A 85 7.26 -3.48 -16.58
CA PRO A 85 6.83 -2.43 -17.50
C PRO A 85 7.95 -1.89 -18.42
N GLY A 86 9.21 -2.16 -18.09
CA GLY A 86 10.37 -1.73 -18.89
C GLY A 86 10.44 -0.21 -19.08
N PRO A 87 10.97 0.25 -20.23
CA PRO A 87 11.11 1.71 -20.53
C PRO A 87 9.78 2.44 -20.59
N GLY A 88 8.67 1.76 -20.84
CA GLY A 88 7.31 2.30 -20.89
C GLY A 88 6.66 2.51 -19.53
N TRP A 89 7.39 2.34 -18.41
CA TRP A 89 6.87 2.41 -17.06
C TRP A 89 5.97 3.62 -16.79
N ALA A 90 6.45 4.82 -17.06
CA ALA A 90 5.68 6.04 -16.78
C ALA A 90 4.42 6.18 -17.65
N THR A 91 4.45 5.67 -18.88
CA THR A 91 3.29 5.63 -19.79
C THR A 91 2.26 4.62 -19.28
N ALA A 92 2.68 3.44 -18.87
CA ALA A 92 1.81 2.41 -18.30
C ALA A 92 1.10 2.91 -17.03
N ILE A 93 1.85 3.53 -16.10
CA ILE A 93 1.27 4.15 -14.90
C ILE A 93 0.24 5.20 -15.26
N GLY A 94 0.56 6.08 -16.23
CA GLY A 94 -0.37 7.11 -16.69
C GLY A 94 -1.68 6.54 -17.20
N ALA A 95 -1.63 5.50 -18.05
CA ALA A 95 -2.83 4.84 -18.57
C ALA A 95 -3.64 4.15 -17.46
N LEU A 96 -2.97 3.52 -16.49
CA LEU A 96 -3.63 2.87 -15.37
C LEU A 96 -4.31 3.88 -14.43
N LEU A 97 -3.70 5.03 -14.17
CA LEU A 97 -4.30 6.10 -13.35
C LEU A 97 -5.63 6.61 -13.93
N ASP A 98 -5.83 6.52 -15.24
CA ASP A 98 -7.09 6.88 -15.89
C ASP A 98 -8.16 5.78 -15.72
N ALA A 99 -7.71 4.53 -15.52
CA ALA A 99 -8.57 3.35 -15.62
C ALA A 99 -8.92 2.70 -14.28
N VAL A 100 -8.08 2.84 -13.23
CA VAL A 100 -8.27 2.14 -11.96
C VAL A 100 -8.26 3.10 -10.76
N ASP A 101 -8.72 2.62 -9.60
CA ASP A 101 -8.84 3.45 -8.40
C ASP A 101 -7.50 3.60 -7.66
N VAL A 102 -6.66 2.55 -7.65
CA VAL A 102 -5.36 2.54 -6.99
C VAL A 102 -4.29 1.97 -7.92
N VAL A 103 -3.20 2.70 -8.08
CA VAL A 103 -2.03 2.24 -8.84
C VAL A 103 -0.83 2.17 -7.92
N ALA A 104 -0.44 0.96 -7.54
CA ALA A 104 0.80 0.70 -6.82
C ALA A 104 1.93 0.45 -7.82
N THR A 105 3.05 1.10 -7.63
CA THR A 105 4.18 0.98 -8.55
C THR A 105 5.52 0.93 -7.84
N ARG A 106 6.41 0.07 -8.33
CA ARG A 106 7.83 0.13 -8.00
C ARG A 106 8.54 0.95 -9.08
N PRO A 107 8.92 2.19 -8.77
CA PRO A 107 9.63 3.04 -9.72
C PRO A 107 10.99 2.44 -10.12
N PRO A 108 11.50 2.69 -11.33
CA PRO A 108 12.87 2.36 -11.69
C PRO A 108 13.87 3.16 -10.83
N ALA A 109 15.14 2.72 -10.82
CA ALA A 109 16.18 3.36 -10.01
C ALA A 109 16.35 4.87 -10.29
N HIS A 110 16.10 5.28 -11.54
CA HIS A 110 16.16 6.68 -11.95
C HIS A 110 14.81 7.11 -12.50
N VAL A 111 14.10 7.93 -11.74
CA VAL A 111 12.83 8.55 -12.16
C VAL A 111 13.08 10.01 -12.49
N VAL A 112 12.67 10.40 -13.68
CA VAL A 112 12.79 11.82 -14.10
C VAL A 112 11.83 12.67 -13.28
N PRO A 113 12.27 13.80 -12.69
CA PRO A 113 11.40 14.68 -11.89
C PRO A 113 10.13 15.14 -12.62
N GLY A 114 10.19 15.23 -13.95
CA GLY A 114 9.03 15.53 -14.80
C GLY A 114 7.95 14.45 -14.73
N ASP A 115 8.35 13.16 -14.70
CA ASP A 115 7.41 12.05 -14.60
C ASP A 115 6.75 12.01 -13.22
N VAL A 116 7.50 12.26 -12.14
CA VAL A 116 6.95 12.37 -10.78
C VAL A 116 5.82 13.40 -10.73
N ARG A 117 6.09 14.61 -11.23
CA ARG A 117 5.08 15.70 -11.25
C ARG A 117 3.88 15.33 -12.11
N ARG A 118 4.12 14.80 -13.32
CA ARG A 118 3.08 14.42 -14.27
C ARG A 118 2.16 13.34 -13.71
N LEU A 119 2.73 12.27 -13.14
CA LEU A 119 1.97 11.15 -12.59
C LEU A 119 1.19 11.55 -11.33
N THR A 120 1.80 12.35 -10.45
CA THR A 120 1.10 12.90 -9.28
C THR A 120 -0.07 13.81 -9.68
N ALA A 121 0.13 14.67 -10.68
CA ALA A 121 -0.94 15.53 -11.20
C ALA A 121 -2.05 14.70 -11.87
N ARG A 122 -1.69 13.62 -12.59
CA ARG A 122 -2.65 12.74 -13.25
C ARG A 122 -3.48 11.95 -12.22
N ALA A 123 -2.89 11.42 -11.16
CA ALA A 123 -3.62 10.81 -10.06
C ALA A 123 -4.67 11.76 -9.50
N ARG A 124 -4.29 13.02 -9.28
CA ARG A 124 -5.20 14.06 -8.77
C ARG A 124 -6.34 14.38 -9.74
N SER A 125 -6.05 14.47 -11.04
CA SER A 125 -7.08 14.82 -12.04
C SER A 125 -8.07 13.70 -12.34
N HIS A 126 -7.71 12.45 -12.02
CA HIS A 126 -8.55 11.27 -12.23
C HIS A 126 -9.11 10.66 -10.94
N ASP A 127 -8.91 11.33 -9.79
CA ASP A 127 -9.35 10.86 -8.47
C ASP A 127 -8.85 9.44 -8.13
N SER A 128 -7.71 9.04 -8.70
CA SER A 128 -7.04 7.78 -8.43
C SER A 128 -5.93 7.96 -7.39
N VAL A 129 -5.63 6.91 -6.63
CA VAL A 129 -4.56 6.91 -5.63
C VAL A 129 -3.28 6.35 -6.26
N LEU A 130 -2.20 7.12 -6.21
CA LEU A 130 -0.88 6.65 -6.64
C LEU A 130 -0.09 6.18 -5.42
N VAL A 131 0.42 4.94 -5.46
CA VAL A 131 1.19 4.34 -4.37
C VAL A 131 2.58 3.95 -4.86
N PRO A 132 3.56 4.88 -4.87
CA PRO A 132 4.96 4.56 -5.14
C PRO A 132 5.56 3.71 -4.02
N PHE A 133 6.38 2.70 -4.37
CA PHE A 133 7.02 1.78 -3.45
C PHE A 133 8.54 1.92 -3.43
N GLY A 134 9.11 2.02 -2.25
CA GLY A 134 10.56 1.97 -2.00
C GLY A 134 11.25 3.32 -2.05
N ALA A 135 11.35 3.93 -3.21
CA ALA A 135 12.01 5.21 -3.39
C ALA A 135 11.23 6.39 -2.79
N ASP A 136 11.93 7.45 -2.45
CA ASP A 136 11.29 8.69 -2.07
C ASP A 136 10.51 9.27 -3.26
N TRP A 137 9.25 9.64 -2.99
CA TRP A 137 8.41 10.27 -3.99
C TRP A 137 8.13 11.72 -3.60
N PRO A 138 8.81 12.68 -4.22
CA PRO A 138 8.57 14.10 -3.95
C PRO A 138 7.11 14.47 -4.19
N GLY A 139 6.49 15.09 -3.20
CA GLY A 139 5.07 15.46 -3.27
C GLY A 139 4.09 14.40 -2.76
N ALA A 140 4.56 13.25 -2.27
CA ALA A 140 3.70 12.34 -1.52
C ALA A 140 3.07 13.06 -0.32
N GLU A 141 1.80 12.80 -0.08
CA GLU A 141 1.06 13.39 1.05
C GLU A 141 1.36 12.65 2.34
N VAL A 142 1.51 11.34 2.24
CA VAL A 142 1.84 10.43 3.34
C VAL A 142 2.93 9.48 2.88
N ARG A 143 3.88 9.20 3.78
CA ARG A 143 4.85 8.13 3.67
C ARG A 143 4.59 7.13 4.78
N LEU A 144 4.28 5.90 4.41
CA LEU A 144 4.20 4.75 5.31
C LEU A 144 5.52 3.99 5.24
N GLN A 145 6.12 3.72 6.38
CA GLN A 145 7.39 2.99 6.44
C GLN A 145 7.39 1.96 7.55
N VAL A 146 7.79 0.73 7.22
CA VAL A 146 8.16 -0.27 8.21
C VAL A 146 9.53 0.08 8.76
N ARG A 147 9.63 0.34 10.07
CA ARG A 147 10.89 0.70 10.75
C ARG A 147 11.58 -0.51 11.33
N GLU A 148 10.82 -1.38 11.97
CA GLU A 148 11.30 -2.55 12.68
C GLU A 148 10.42 -3.74 12.36
N GLY A 149 10.99 -4.94 12.44
CA GLY A 149 10.20 -6.15 12.24
C GLY A 149 10.86 -7.36 12.88
N GLN A 150 10.09 -8.08 13.68
CA GLN A 150 10.52 -9.29 14.37
C GLN A 150 9.55 -10.42 14.04
N TRP A 151 10.09 -11.54 13.57
CA TRP A 151 9.29 -12.73 13.32
C TRP A 151 9.03 -13.49 14.63
N GLU A 152 7.82 -13.99 14.78
CA GLU A 152 7.38 -14.77 15.93
C GLU A 152 6.61 -16.01 15.48
N GLY A 153 6.83 -17.11 16.24
CA GLY A 153 6.20 -18.41 15.99
C GLY A 153 6.88 -19.15 14.84
N ILE A 154 7.51 -20.24 15.19
CA ILE A 154 7.98 -21.23 14.21
C ILE A 154 6.95 -22.36 14.28
N ASP A 155 6.25 -22.61 13.18
CA ASP A 155 5.46 -23.82 13.04
C ASP A 155 6.44 -24.97 12.75
N VAL A 156 6.73 -25.74 13.79
CA VAL A 156 7.40 -27.02 13.62
C VAL A 156 6.29 -27.98 13.22
N GLY A 157 6.11 -28.21 11.92
CA GLY A 157 5.17 -29.23 11.44
C GLY A 157 5.47 -30.58 12.10
N GLU A 158 4.44 -31.40 12.32
CA GLU A 158 4.60 -32.77 12.83
C GLU A 158 5.35 -33.68 11.86
N ASP A 159 5.69 -33.21 10.67
CA ASP A 159 6.48 -33.91 9.67
C ASP A 159 7.97 -33.74 9.97
N GLU A 160 8.70 -34.85 10.01
CA GLU A 160 10.12 -34.97 10.37
C GLU A 160 11.09 -34.15 9.49
N ASP A 161 10.63 -33.42 8.47
CA ASP A 161 11.45 -32.63 7.54
C ASP A 161 11.66 -31.16 7.95
N GLY A 162 11.23 -30.75 9.12
CA GLY A 162 11.73 -29.52 9.76
C GLY A 162 11.45 -28.20 9.05
N ASP A 163 10.49 -28.11 8.15
CA ASP A 163 10.07 -26.87 7.46
C ASP A 163 9.26 -25.95 8.40
N GLY A 164 9.98 -25.37 9.36
CA GLY A 164 9.38 -24.38 10.26
C GLY A 164 8.93 -23.14 9.50
N ARG A 165 7.62 -22.95 9.35
CA ARG A 165 7.06 -21.72 8.77
C ARG A 165 6.95 -20.63 9.83
N LEU A 166 7.47 -19.43 9.51
CA LEU A 166 7.28 -18.25 10.34
C LEU A 166 5.82 -17.79 10.22
N ARG A 167 5.07 -17.80 11.34
CA ARG A 167 3.62 -17.59 11.35
C ARG A 167 3.21 -16.13 11.26
N ARG A 168 3.93 -15.25 11.94
CA ARG A 168 3.57 -13.83 12.02
C ARG A 168 4.79 -12.96 12.23
N ARG A 169 4.69 -11.73 11.79
CA ARG A 169 5.75 -10.74 11.95
C ARG A 169 5.20 -9.51 12.66
N ARG A 170 5.77 -9.19 13.82
CA ARG A 170 5.53 -7.92 14.49
C ARG A 170 6.33 -6.83 13.81
N VAL A 171 5.68 -5.73 13.46
CA VAL A 171 6.32 -4.57 12.83
C VAL A 171 5.91 -3.28 13.52
N VAL A 172 6.78 -2.28 13.43
CA VAL A 172 6.47 -0.89 13.75
C VAL A 172 6.34 -0.14 12.43
N VAL A 173 5.18 0.45 12.18
CA VAL A 173 4.91 1.25 11.00
C VAL A 173 4.75 2.70 11.39
N THR A 174 5.48 3.59 10.71
CA THR A 174 5.31 5.04 10.85
C THR A 174 4.59 5.61 9.64
N ALA A 175 3.75 6.61 9.90
CA ALA A 175 3.15 7.48 8.89
C ALA A 175 3.66 8.90 9.10
N GLU A 176 4.34 9.42 8.10
CA GLU A 176 4.86 10.79 8.06
C GLU A 176 4.28 11.49 6.84
N GLY A 177 3.96 12.77 6.93
CA GLY A 177 3.33 13.44 5.79
C GLY A 177 3.31 14.95 5.88
N ARG A 178 2.46 15.57 5.06
CA ARG A 178 2.28 17.03 4.95
C ARG A 178 0.83 17.41 5.23
N GLY A 179 0.59 18.66 5.57
CA GLY A 179 -0.74 19.17 5.83
C GLY A 179 -1.42 18.43 6.99
N ARG A 180 -2.55 17.77 6.74
CA ARG A 180 -3.27 16.99 7.76
C ARG A 180 -2.50 15.78 8.28
N ALA A 181 -1.55 15.26 7.52
CA ALA A 181 -0.66 14.15 7.90
C ALA A 181 0.68 14.64 8.47
N ALA A 182 0.83 15.93 8.77
CA ALA A 182 2.09 16.51 9.26
C ALA A 182 2.48 15.99 10.66
N GLN A 183 1.50 15.54 11.46
CA GLN A 183 1.78 14.91 12.74
C GLN A 183 2.17 13.45 12.51
N PRO A 184 3.41 13.04 12.84
CA PRO A 184 3.84 11.66 12.70
C PRO A 184 2.96 10.72 13.54
N ARG A 185 2.60 9.57 12.99
CA ARG A 185 1.83 8.52 13.66
C ARG A 185 2.61 7.23 13.61
N THR A 186 2.42 6.40 14.61
CA THR A 186 3.08 5.10 14.72
C THR A 186 2.06 4.06 15.15
N ALA A 187 2.11 2.87 14.55
CA ALA A 187 1.32 1.73 14.95
C ALA A 187 2.19 0.48 15.03
N ARG A 188 1.85 -0.42 15.97
CA ARG A 188 2.42 -1.76 16.08
C ARG A 188 1.44 -2.75 15.48
N LEU A 189 1.91 -3.54 14.53
CA LEU A 189 1.05 -4.39 13.71
C LEU A 189 1.66 -5.78 13.56
N TRP A 190 0.79 -6.78 13.39
CA TRP A 190 1.14 -8.07 12.82
C TRP A 190 1.07 -7.96 11.29
N LEU A 191 2.19 -8.21 10.59
CA LEU A 191 2.30 -8.07 9.14
C LEU A 191 3.36 -9.03 8.54
N PRO A 192 2.99 -10.25 8.09
CA PRO A 192 1.66 -10.82 8.16
C PRO A 192 1.20 -11.14 9.58
N ALA A 193 -0.13 -11.24 9.78
CA ALA A 193 -0.75 -11.83 10.94
C ALA A 193 -0.73 -13.38 10.85
N ALA A 194 -1.05 -14.07 11.95
CA ALA A 194 -0.99 -15.54 11.98
C ALA A 194 -1.93 -16.23 10.97
N GLY A 195 -3.03 -15.58 10.60
CA GLY A 195 -3.99 -16.05 9.60
C GLY A 195 -3.81 -15.42 8.21
N GLY A 196 -2.66 -14.79 7.94
CA GLY A 196 -2.47 -13.94 6.77
C GLY A 196 -2.94 -12.50 7.01
N GLY A 197 -2.72 -11.62 6.03
CA GLY A 197 -3.18 -10.23 6.09
C GLY A 197 -2.48 -9.38 7.16
N ILE A 198 -3.23 -8.45 7.75
CA ILE A 198 -2.74 -7.48 8.74
C ILE A 198 -3.65 -7.43 9.96
N ASP A 199 -3.06 -7.27 11.16
CA ASP A 199 -3.80 -7.09 12.40
C ASP A 199 -3.10 -6.11 13.35
N SER A 200 -3.84 -5.52 14.29
CA SER A 200 -3.29 -4.67 15.34
C SER A 200 -2.70 -5.50 16.49
N ILE A 201 -1.61 -5.03 17.10
CA ILE A 201 -1.01 -5.72 18.26
C ILE A 201 -1.67 -5.28 19.56
N ASP A 202 -1.99 -4.01 19.68
CA ASP A 202 -2.61 -3.41 20.87
C ASP A 202 -3.89 -2.66 20.52
N GLU A 203 -4.92 -2.85 21.33
CA GLU A 203 -6.12 -2.03 21.30
C GLU A 203 -5.75 -0.58 21.68
N GLY A 204 -5.45 0.25 20.68
CA GLY A 204 -5.63 1.69 20.80
C GLY A 204 -4.48 2.56 21.33
N THR A 205 -3.21 2.16 21.27
CA THR A 205 -2.13 3.09 21.65
C THR A 205 -1.47 3.74 20.44
N VAL A 206 -2.07 4.82 19.94
CA VAL A 206 -1.38 5.76 19.05
C VAL A 206 -0.49 6.64 19.90
N ILE A 207 0.82 6.41 19.88
CA ILE A 207 1.78 7.29 20.54
C ILE A 207 2.08 8.44 19.56
N ALA A 208 1.53 9.63 19.85
CA ALA A 208 1.98 10.86 19.21
C ALA A 208 3.39 11.17 19.70
N LEU A 209 4.40 10.99 18.87
CA LEU A 209 5.75 11.45 19.16
C LEU A 209 5.76 12.99 19.15
N ARG A 210 5.83 13.59 20.33
CA ARG A 210 6.18 15.00 20.43
C ARG A 210 7.66 15.12 20.04
N ALA A 211 7.92 15.89 18.98
CA ALA A 211 9.24 16.36 18.67
C ALA A 211 9.69 17.28 19.82
N GLY A 212 10.80 16.91 20.51
CA GLY A 212 11.53 17.76 21.42
C GLY A 212 12.47 18.69 20.67
#